data_b67ee618a772aa4e210c219892832e98
#
_entry.id   b67ee618a772aa4e210c219892832e98
#
_cell.length_a   1.000
_cell.length_b   1.000
_cell.length_c   1.000
_cell.angle_alpha   90.00
_cell.angle_beta   90.00
_cell.angle_gamma   90.00
#
_symmetry.space_group_name_H-M   'P 1'
#
loop_
_entity.id
_entity.type
_entity.pdbx_description
1 polymer ?
#
loop_
_entity_poly.entity_id
_entity_poly.type
_entity_poly.pdbx_seq_one_letter_code
_entity_poly.pdbx_strand_id
1 'polypeptide(L)'
;MKLRTIVKIAITSSVVLLCSGFALYSFFRLSAAEGQKDFNLYELVPSTTSAVFVTDDVLEFVAEVDELTCSKNQQYLYVSKLFSYLKQSLYALSEDTPHGLSRQMNQMLISFHEPDNERNQVLYCRLGNGDKELVNRFVRKYISSLYPPKTFIYKGEEIIIYPMADGDFLACYLASDFMALSFQKKLIENVIDAYKSGKSLADDSTFTGIRAPKKSAAAATIYTRMQGMMGWTEFDMKMKDDFIYFSGITHDADTCFAFINQLRQQQSVKGFPGEVLPSTAFYFSRQGITDWVSLLSYGNAQGQSVPARTSEVQNRDKEFSRYLMENAGQDLVACLFQREDTLQGAAAVLSLSVADVTEAERMLRALVNAASADEGRKNPRITFCYTVNKAYPIYRLPQTTLFEQLTSFAEPTLDVYAAFYGGRLLLAPDADALAHYIRQLDKGEVLNGAMAYQTGMDHLSDSYHFMLMADFDHIFQQSENHVRFVPDFFLRNADFFCHFTLFVQFACADGVVYPNIVLKYKSE
;
A
#
# COMPACT_ATOMS: atom_id res chain seq x y z
N MET A 1 22.98 81.24 9.23
CA MET A 1 22.57 80.11 8.36
C MET A 1 21.33 80.49 7.58
N LYS A 2 21.35 80.41 6.25
CA LYS A 2 20.24 80.88 5.40
C LYS A 2 18.99 80.00 5.60
N LEU A 3 17.85 80.62 5.79
CA LEU A 3 16.53 79.92 5.98
C LEU A 3 16.32 78.71 5.07
N ARG A 4 16.76 78.81 3.80
CA ARG A 4 16.73 77.72 2.82
C ARG A 4 17.54 76.46 3.24
N THR A 5 18.63 76.64 3.97
CA THR A 5 19.46 75.51 4.46
C THR A 5 18.81 74.78 5.61
N ILE A 6 18.15 75.51 6.51
CA ILE A 6 17.41 74.94 7.63
C ILE A 6 16.21 74.14 7.13
N VAL A 7 15.46 74.67 6.17
CA VAL A 7 14.34 73.96 5.55
C VAL A 7 14.79 72.68 4.79
N LYS A 8 15.88 72.72 4.07
CA LYS A 8 16.43 71.51 3.43
C LYS A 8 16.84 70.44 4.48
N ILE A 9 17.53 70.82 5.54
CA ILE A 9 17.92 69.90 6.62
C ILE A 9 16.68 69.30 7.26
N ALA A 10 15.67 70.09 7.57
CA ALA A 10 14.43 69.64 8.18
C ALA A 10 13.70 68.62 7.29
N ILE A 11 13.57 68.90 5.98
CA ILE A 11 12.94 67.96 5.00
C ILE A 11 13.74 66.68 4.90
N THR A 12 15.08 66.74 4.79
CA THR A 12 15.93 65.56 4.68
C THR A 12 15.86 64.70 5.95
N SER A 13 15.87 65.34 7.12
CA SER A 13 15.74 64.60 8.40
C SER A 13 14.36 63.96 8.55
N SER A 14 13.29 64.62 8.11
CA SER A 14 11.95 64.03 8.14
C SER A 14 11.81 62.83 7.18
N VAL A 15 12.38 62.89 6.00
CA VAL A 15 12.38 61.77 5.04
C VAL A 15 13.21 60.59 5.60
N VAL A 16 14.39 60.85 6.19
CA VAL A 16 15.20 59.81 6.82
C VAL A 16 14.47 59.14 7.99
N LEU A 17 13.80 59.91 8.84
CA LEU A 17 13.01 59.37 9.95
C LEU A 17 11.81 58.55 9.45
N LEU A 18 11.11 58.97 8.40
CA LEU A 18 10.02 58.22 7.80
C LEU A 18 10.51 56.91 7.17
N CYS A 19 11.62 56.91 6.43
CA CYS A 19 12.21 55.73 5.85
C CYS A 19 12.72 54.75 6.92
N SER A 20 13.37 55.26 7.99
CA SER A 20 13.81 54.44 9.10
C SER A 20 12.64 53.83 9.89
N GLY A 21 11.58 54.62 10.13
CA GLY A 21 10.34 54.13 10.76
C GLY A 21 9.65 53.05 9.94
N PHE A 22 9.59 53.21 8.63
CA PHE A 22 9.03 52.21 7.71
C PHE A 22 9.89 50.98 7.65
N ALA A 23 11.22 51.11 7.62
CA ALA A 23 12.14 49.98 7.64
C ALA A 23 12.06 49.17 8.95
N LEU A 24 12.00 49.86 10.11
CA LEU A 24 11.78 49.24 11.41
C LEU A 24 10.41 48.52 11.48
N TYR A 25 9.34 49.18 11.05
CA TYR A 25 8.03 48.57 10.98
C TYR A 25 8.00 47.31 10.09
N SER A 26 8.61 47.42 8.90
CA SER A 26 8.72 46.26 7.99
C SER A 26 9.57 45.16 8.57
N PHE A 27 10.69 45.49 9.24
CA PHE A 27 11.53 44.53 9.92
C PHE A 27 10.79 43.81 11.06
N PHE A 28 10.10 44.55 11.94
CA PHE A 28 9.31 43.94 13.01
C PHE A 28 8.15 43.09 12.48
N ARG A 29 7.52 43.51 11.38
CA ARG A 29 6.44 42.75 10.73
C ARG A 29 6.98 41.46 10.08
N LEU A 30 8.14 41.52 9.43
CA LEU A 30 8.82 40.36 8.86
C LEU A 30 9.36 39.43 9.95
N SER A 31 10.02 39.97 10.98
CA SER A 31 10.51 39.19 12.12
C SER A 31 9.37 38.56 12.94
N ALA A 32 8.22 39.20 13.06
CA ALA A 32 7.04 38.61 13.68
C ALA A 32 6.46 37.48 12.82
N ALA A 33 6.55 37.59 11.49
CA ALA A 33 6.14 36.53 10.57
C ALA A 33 7.14 35.37 10.55
N GLU A 34 8.45 35.64 10.67
CA GLU A 34 9.50 34.62 10.80
C GLU A 34 9.60 34.00 12.20
N GLY A 35 9.16 34.72 13.23
CA GLY A 35 9.21 34.29 14.63
C GLY A 35 8.05 33.38 15.06
N GLN A 36 7.04 33.18 14.24
CA GLN A 36 6.03 32.16 14.47
C GLN A 36 6.67 30.80 14.20
N LYS A 37 7.09 30.09 15.28
CA LYS A 37 7.47 28.67 15.21
C LYS A 37 6.31 27.94 14.56
N ASP A 38 6.56 27.33 13.42
CA ASP A 38 5.57 26.48 12.76
C ASP A 38 5.08 25.43 13.77
N PHE A 39 3.79 25.46 14.07
CA PHE A 39 3.18 24.51 15.00
C PHE A 39 3.41 23.07 14.50
N ASN A 40 3.85 22.19 15.37
CA ASN A 40 4.10 20.79 15.03
C ASN A 40 2.78 19.99 15.07
N LEU A 41 2.16 19.77 13.92
CA LEU A 41 0.87 19.06 13.82
C LEU A 41 0.90 17.65 14.45
N TYR A 42 2.06 16.99 14.54
CA TYR A 42 2.16 15.66 15.15
C TYR A 42 1.93 15.66 16.68
N GLU A 43 1.99 16.82 17.33
CA GLU A 43 1.61 16.98 18.74
C GLU A 43 0.10 16.77 18.96
N LEU A 44 -0.69 16.89 17.89
CA LEU A 44 -2.13 16.67 17.92
C LEU A 44 -2.52 15.22 17.62
N VAL A 45 -1.64 14.45 16.99
CA VAL A 45 -1.96 13.10 16.51
C VAL A 45 -1.79 12.09 17.63
N PRO A 46 -2.86 11.38 18.05
CA PRO A 46 -2.76 10.35 19.08
C PRO A 46 -1.75 9.25 18.70
N SER A 47 -0.96 8.78 19.66
CA SER A 47 0.03 7.71 19.46
C SER A 47 -0.58 6.37 19.05
N THR A 48 -1.91 6.19 19.17
CA THR A 48 -2.66 5.00 18.74
C THR A 48 -3.00 5.00 17.25
N THR A 49 -2.63 6.04 16.50
CA THR A 49 -2.87 6.17 15.07
C THR A 49 -2.20 5.04 14.28
N SER A 50 -2.91 4.48 13.30
CA SER A 50 -2.43 3.38 12.44
C SER A 50 -1.66 3.85 11.22
N ALA A 51 -2.06 4.99 10.65
CA ALA A 51 -1.37 5.60 9.51
C ALA A 51 -1.53 7.12 9.51
N VAL A 52 -0.59 7.80 8.86
CA VAL A 52 -0.58 9.25 8.69
C VAL A 52 -0.21 9.58 7.25
N PHE A 53 -1.05 10.35 6.59
CA PHE A 53 -0.79 10.97 5.28
C PHE A 53 -0.39 12.41 5.50
N VAL A 54 0.66 12.88 4.82
CA VAL A 54 1.18 14.26 4.95
C VAL A 54 1.47 14.81 3.57
N THR A 55 1.03 16.03 3.30
CA THR A 55 1.50 16.84 2.17
C THR A 55 1.93 18.20 2.66
N ASP A 56 3.04 18.70 2.12
CA ASP A 56 3.57 20.03 2.43
C ASP A 56 2.98 21.12 1.53
N ASP A 57 2.38 20.71 0.40
CA ASP A 57 1.65 21.59 -0.52
C ASP A 57 0.36 20.92 -1.00
N VAL A 58 -0.74 21.24 -0.30
CA VAL A 58 -2.05 20.65 -0.60
C VAL A 58 -2.61 21.11 -1.95
N LEU A 59 -2.27 22.32 -2.40
CA LEU A 59 -2.75 22.83 -3.69
C LEU A 59 -2.02 22.13 -4.84
N GLU A 60 -0.71 21.96 -4.72
CA GLU A 60 0.10 21.20 -5.70
C GLU A 60 -0.36 19.75 -5.73
N PHE A 61 -0.54 19.11 -4.56
CA PHE A 61 -1.06 17.74 -4.46
C PHE A 61 -2.41 17.56 -5.16
N VAL A 62 -3.35 18.49 -4.94
CA VAL A 62 -4.68 18.45 -5.59
C VAL A 62 -4.55 18.64 -7.10
N ALA A 63 -3.66 19.54 -7.56
CA ALA A 63 -3.40 19.73 -8.98
C ALA A 63 -2.81 18.46 -9.62
N GLU A 64 -1.84 17.80 -8.99
CA GLU A 64 -1.29 16.54 -9.47
C GLU A 64 -2.36 15.42 -9.53
N VAL A 65 -3.25 15.34 -8.52
CA VAL A 65 -4.38 14.39 -8.53
C VAL A 65 -5.29 14.64 -9.72
N ASP A 66 -5.57 15.92 -10.06
CA ASP A 66 -6.45 16.27 -11.18
C ASP A 66 -5.81 16.01 -12.55
N GLU A 67 -4.49 15.98 -12.62
CA GLU A 67 -3.75 15.64 -13.85
C GLU A 67 -3.75 14.14 -14.16
N LEU A 68 -4.00 13.28 -13.17
CA LEU A 68 -4.09 11.83 -13.39
C LEU A 68 -5.18 11.48 -14.40
N THR A 69 -4.91 10.48 -15.26
CA THR A 69 -5.89 9.98 -16.24
C THR A 69 -7.14 9.45 -15.55
N CYS A 70 -7.00 8.77 -14.41
CA CYS A 70 -8.15 8.29 -13.65
C CYS A 70 -9.06 9.44 -13.18
N SER A 71 -8.50 10.57 -12.78
CA SER A 71 -9.28 11.76 -12.39
C SER A 71 -9.99 12.40 -13.60
N LYS A 72 -9.31 12.48 -14.75
CA LYS A 72 -9.89 12.96 -16.01
C LYS A 72 -11.07 12.09 -16.50
N ASN A 73 -10.99 10.79 -16.21
CA ASN A 73 -12.06 9.83 -16.51
C ASN A 73 -13.09 9.70 -15.37
N GLN A 74 -13.13 10.65 -14.43
CA GLN A 74 -14.04 10.70 -13.27
C GLN A 74 -13.77 9.60 -12.22
N GLN A 75 -12.64 8.90 -12.30
CA GLN A 75 -12.16 7.95 -11.30
C GLN A 75 -11.18 8.66 -10.36
N TYR A 76 -11.69 9.37 -9.37
CA TYR A 76 -10.85 10.17 -8.47
C TYR A 76 -10.01 9.30 -7.54
N LEU A 77 -8.76 9.73 -7.31
CA LEU A 77 -7.90 9.09 -6.33
C LEU A 77 -8.55 9.06 -4.95
N TYR A 78 -8.76 7.85 -4.44
CA TYR A 78 -9.34 7.64 -3.13
C TYR A 78 -8.27 7.77 -2.04
N VAL A 79 -8.19 8.94 -1.42
CA VAL A 79 -7.34 9.16 -0.24
C VAL A 79 -8.15 9.04 1.04
N SER A 80 -9.26 9.75 1.11
CA SER A 80 -10.22 9.70 2.21
C SER A 80 -11.49 10.49 1.88
N LYS A 81 -12.61 10.19 2.54
CA LYS A 81 -13.85 10.98 2.41
C LYS A 81 -13.61 12.42 2.86
N LEU A 82 -12.84 12.62 3.94
CA LEU A 82 -12.44 13.95 4.42
C LEU A 82 -11.61 14.71 3.38
N PHE A 83 -10.69 14.03 2.71
CA PHE A 83 -9.88 14.66 1.66
C PHE A 83 -10.71 15.05 0.45
N SER A 84 -11.60 14.18 -0.03
CA SER A 84 -12.49 14.50 -1.15
C SER A 84 -13.39 15.70 -0.85
N TYR A 85 -13.87 15.77 0.39
CA TYR A 85 -14.66 16.90 0.86
C TYR A 85 -13.82 18.18 0.92
N LEU A 86 -12.59 18.10 1.44
CA LEU A 86 -11.67 19.23 1.50
C LEU A 86 -11.27 19.71 0.10
N LYS A 87 -11.05 18.81 -0.85
CA LYS A 87 -10.72 19.14 -2.24
C LYS A 87 -11.78 20.06 -2.85
N GLN A 88 -13.06 19.70 -2.74
CA GLN A 88 -14.16 20.56 -3.19
C GLN A 88 -14.16 21.91 -2.49
N SER A 89 -13.83 21.91 -1.21
CA SER A 89 -13.81 23.09 -0.38
C SER A 89 -12.62 24.01 -0.66
N LEU A 90 -11.47 23.46 -1.05
CA LEU A 90 -10.28 24.24 -1.40
C LEU A 90 -10.48 25.06 -2.66
N TYR A 91 -11.17 24.53 -3.68
CA TYR A 91 -11.51 25.30 -4.87
C TYR A 91 -12.41 26.49 -4.53
N ALA A 92 -13.43 26.28 -3.71
CA ALA A 92 -14.31 27.36 -3.27
C ALA A 92 -13.57 28.42 -2.41
N LEU A 93 -12.58 27.99 -1.60
CA LEU A 93 -11.73 28.91 -0.84
C LEU A 93 -10.80 29.72 -1.74
N SER A 94 -10.21 29.11 -2.78
CA SER A 94 -9.30 29.79 -3.70
C SER A 94 -10.01 30.86 -4.54
N GLU A 95 -11.29 30.66 -4.88
CA GLU A 95 -12.09 31.61 -5.60
C GLU A 95 -12.53 32.82 -4.72
N ASP A 96 -12.77 32.60 -3.43
CA ASP A 96 -13.25 33.62 -2.49
C ASP A 96 -12.12 34.46 -1.86
N THR A 97 -10.84 34.03 -1.95
CA THR A 97 -9.72 34.74 -1.32
C THR A 97 -8.73 35.31 -2.35
N PRO A 98 -8.56 36.67 -2.40
CA PRO A 98 -7.67 37.30 -3.39
C PRO A 98 -6.17 36.91 -3.26
N HIS A 99 -5.77 36.27 -2.18
CA HIS A 99 -4.37 35.94 -1.84
C HIS A 99 -4.10 34.44 -1.68
N GLY A 100 -5.06 33.57 -1.99
CA GLY A 100 -4.91 32.11 -1.82
C GLY A 100 -4.90 31.67 -0.35
N LEU A 101 -4.58 30.41 -0.14
CA LEU A 101 -4.34 29.85 1.20
C LEU A 101 -3.06 30.43 1.78
N SER A 102 -3.03 30.66 3.10
CA SER A 102 -1.78 31.03 3.75
C SER A 102 -0.75 29.87 3.61
N ARG A 103 0.53 30.19 3.64
CA ARG A 103 1.61 29.16 3.60
C ARG A 103 1.42 28.11 4.70
N GLN A 104 0.92 28.51 5.87
CA GLN A 104 0.64 27.61 6.98
C GLN A 104 -0.49 26.63 6.67
N MET A 105 -1.57 27.07 6.03
CA MET A 105 -2.71 26.23 5.65
C MET A 105 -2.38 25.26 4.51
N ASN A 106 -1.30 25.49 3.77
CA ASN A 106 -0.91 24.65 2.65
C ASN A 106 -0.33 23.31 3.09
N GLN A 107 0.15 23.19 4.34
CA GLN A 107 0.56 21.93 4.92
C GLN A 107 -0.63 21.22 5.59
N MET A 108 -0.86 19.98 5.22
CA MET A 108 -1.97 19.17 5.70
C MET A 108 -1.51 17.78 6.16
N LEU A 109 -2.14 17.30 7.22
CA LEU A 109 -1.94 15.96 7.74
C LEU A 109 -3.31 15.30 7.92
N ILE A 110 -3.42 14.00 7.57
CA ILE A 110 -4.59 13.16 7.85
C ILE A 110 -4.13 11.95 8.65
N SER A 111 -4.72 11.72 9.82
CA SER A 111 -4.49 10.51 10.60
C SER A 111 -5.63 9.51 10.44
N PHE A 112 -5.27 8.22 10.36
CA PHE A 112 -6.19 7.09 10.23
C PHE A 112 -6.12 6.25 11.52
N HIS A 113 -7.25 6.05 12.19
CA HIS A 113 -7.30 5.40 13.51
C HIS A 113 -7.77 3.95 13.45
N GLU A 114 -8.64 3.63 12.49
CA GLU A 114 -9.06 2.27 12.17
C GLU A 114 -8.96 2.09 10.66
N PRO A 115 -8.21 1.09 10.18
CA PRO A 115 -7.95 0.96 8.74
C PRO A 115 -9.21 0.75 7.90
N ASP A 116 -10.29 0.24 8.53
CA ASP A 116 -11.47 -0.21 7.81
C ASP A 116 -12.68 0.72 7.95
N ASN A 117 -12.53 1.88 8.58
CA ASN A 117 -13.63 2.82 8.77
C ASN A 117 -13.27 4.21 8.24
N GLU A 118 -13.90 4.59 7.13
CA GLU A 118 -13.70 5.90 6.47
C GLU A 118 -14.01 7.10 7.36
N ARG A 119 -14.80 6.92 8.42
CA ARG A 119 -15.11 7.98 9.38
C ARG A 119 -14.07 8.12 10.48
N ASN A 120 -13.16 7.16 10.63
CA ASN A 120 -12.13 7.15 11.65
C ASN A 120 -10.86 7.88 11.20
N GLN A 121 -11.06 9.09 10.70
CA GLN A 121 -10.00 9.97 10.20
C GLN A 121 -10.09 11.33 10.87
N VAL A 122 -8.92 11.95 11.06
CA VAL A 122 -8.81 13.34 11.48
C VAL A 122 -7.90 14.07 10.51
N LEU A 123 -8.38 15.21 10.02
CA LEU A 123 -7.61 16.13 9.20
C LEU A 123 -7.08 17.25 10.07
N TYR A 124 -5.82 17.57 9.94
CA TYR A 124 -5.13 18.64 10.65
C TYR A 124 -4.54 19.63 9.65
N CYS A 125 -4.65 20.89 9.98
CA CYS A 125 -4.09 21.98 9.20
C CYS A 125 -3.48 23.02 10.15
N ARG A 126 -2.36 23.61 9.76
CA ARG A 126 -1.81 24.78 10.45
C ARG A 126 -2.62 26.01 10.09
N LEU A 127 -2.68 26.96 11.03
CA LEU A 127 -3.31 28.25 10.84
C LEU A 127 -2.29 29.35 11.09
N GLY A 128 -2.31 30.35 10.21
CA GLY A 128 -1.60 31.60 10.40
C GLY A 128 -2.51 32.71 10.96
N ASN A 129 -1.95 33.89 11.11
CA ASN A 129 -2.69 35.06 11.60
C ASN A 129 -3.85 35.41 10.66
N GLY A 130 -5.08 35.35 11.17
CA GLY A 130 -6.31 35.69 10.41
C GLY A 130 -6.98 34.48 9.75
N ASP A 131 -6.32 33.33 9.68
CA ASP A 131 -6.88 32.13 9.04
C ASP A 131 -8.08 31.58 9.81
N LYS A 132 -8.11 31.73 11.14
CA LYS A 132 -9.24 31.31 11.97
C LYS A 132 -10.57 31.94 11.55
N GLU A 133 -10.58 33.24 11.27
CA GLU A 133 -11.76 33.96 10.79
C GLU A 133 -12.13 33.53 9.37
N LEU A 134 -11.14 33.25 8.53
CA LEU A 134 -11.34 32.71 7.19
C LEU A 134 -12.03 31.35 7.25
N VAL A 135 -11.48 30.42 8.04
CA VAL A 135 -12.03 29.08 8.26
C VAL A 135 -13.45 29.15 8.80
N ASN A 136 -13.70 29.98 9.81
CA ASN A 136 -15.05 30.14 10.37
C ASN A 136 -16.07 30.65 9.32
N ARG A 137 -15.69 31.62 8.48
CA ARG A 137 -16.55 32.10 7.39
C ARG A 137 -16.81 31.01 6.36
N PHE A 138 -15.76 30.31 5.98
CA PHE A 138 -15.83 29.23 5.02
C PHE A 138 -16.73 28.07 5.50
N VAL A 139 -16.50 27.57 6.72
CA VAL A 139 -17.32 26.50 7.29
C VAL A 139 -18.79 26.91 7.36
N ARG A 140 -19.08 28.15 7.74
CA ARG A 140 -20.47 28.66 7.78
C ARG A 140 -21.11 28.78 6.39
N LYS A 141 -20.32 29.12 5.37
CA LYS A 141 -20.85 29.35 4.01
C LYS A 141 -21.04 28.06 3.23
N TYR A 142 -20.11 27.10 3.35
CA TYR A 142 -20.03 25.94 2.45
C TYR A 142 -20.29 24.60 3.11
N ILE A 143 -20.04 24.49 4.42
CA ILE A 143 -20.13 23.20 5.15
C ILE A 143 -21.42 23.14 5.97
N SER A 144 -21.74 24.20 6.67
CA SER A 144 -22.89 24.23 7.59
C SER A 144 -24.20 24.16 6.82
N SER A 145 -25.07 23.26 7.26
CA SER A 145 -26.47 23.24 6.81
C SER A 145 -27.25 24.47 7.38
N LEU A 146 -28.53 24.55 7.09
CA LEU A 146 -29.42 25.55 7.67
C LEU A 146 -29.55 25.46 9.20
N TYR A 147 -29.07 24.35 9.81
CA TYR A 147 -29.08 24.16 11.25
C TYR A 147 -27.87 24.83 11.92
N PRO A 148 -28.06 25.52 13.06
CA PRO A 148 -26.96 26.16 13.76
C PRO A 148 -25.97 25.12 14.34
N PRO A 149 -24.66 25.43 14.31
CA PRO A 149 -23.65 24.57 14.94
C PRO A 149 -23.89 24.48 16.44
N LYS A 150 -23.47 23.35 17.03
CA LYS A 150 -23.48 23.14 18.48
C LYS A 150 -22.06 23.11 19.04
N THR A 151 -21.86 23.78 20.17
CA THR A 151 -20.58 23.84 20.86
C THR A 151 -20.61 22.91 22.09
N PHE A 152 -19.53 22.14 22.28
CA PHE A 152 -19.27 21.30 23.43
C PHE A 152 -17.95 21.69 24.05
N ILE A 153 -17.87 21.67 25.39
CA ILE A 153 -16.62 21.87 26.11
C ILE A 153 -16.07 20.52 26.55
N TYR A 154 -14.83 20.22 26.18
CA TYR A 154 -14.11 19.04 26.58
C TYR A 154 -12.73 19.41 27.16
N LYS A 155 -12.48 19.09 28.42
CA LYS A 155 -11.24 19.45 29.14
C LYS A 155 -10.84 20.95 29.02
N GLY A 156 -11.84 21.82 28.96
CA GLY A 156 -11.64 23.26 28.82
C GLY A 156 -11.45 23.76 27.40
N GLU A 157 -11.47 22.87 26.38
CA GLU A 157 -11.40 23.20 24.97
C GLU A 157 -12.78 23.14 24.32
N GLU A 158 -12.98 23.98 23.32
CA GLU A 158 -14.23 24.09 22.57
C GLU A 158 -14.22 23.17 21.36
N ILE A 159 -15.21 22.27 21.24
CA ILE A 159 -15.48 21.46 20.06
C ILE A 159 -16.76 21.97 19.39
N ILE A 160 -16.66 22.41 18.16
CA ILE A 160 -17.81 22.89 17.38
C ILE A 160 -18.27 21.75 16.46
N ILE A 161 -19.56 21.43 16.50
CA ILE A 161 -20.16 20.43 15.61
C ILE A 161 -21.05 21.14 14.60
N TYR A 162 -20.71 20.97 13.33
CA TYR A 162 -21.47 21.51 12.21
C TYR A 162 -22.34 20.41 11.59
N PRO A 163 -23.68 20.55 11.62
CA PRO A 163 -24.55 19.68 10.82
C PRO A 163 -24.33 19.95 9.34
N MET A 164 -24.12 18.91 8.55
CA MET A 164 -23.87 19.00 7.12
C MET A 164 -25.15 18.79 6.31
N ALA A 165 -25.14 19.24 5.04
CA ALA A 165 -26.30 19.16 4.16
C ALA A 165 -26.69 17.70 3.79
N ASP A 166 -25.71 16.79 3.78
CA ASP A 166 -25.87 15.35 3.51
C ASP A 166 -26.37 14.53 4.73
N GLY A 167 -26.60 15.21 5.88
CA GLY A 167 -27.02 14.58 7.13
C GLY A 167 -25.87 14.10 8.03
N ASP A 168 -24.62 14.25 7.60
CA ASP A 168 -23.46 14.00 8.43
C ASP A 168 -23.15 15.17 9.39
N PHE A 169 -22.19 14.98 10.27
CA PHE A 169 -21.73 15.97 11.22
C PHE A 169 -20.21 16.12 11.12
N LEU A 170 -19.74 17.36 11.07
CA LEU A 170 -18.31 17.67 11.11
C LEU A 170 -17.97 18.24 12.48
N ALA A 171 -17.15 17.55 13.26
CA ALA A 171 -16.58 18.05 14.52
C ALA A 171 -15.29 18.81 14.22
N CYS A 172 -15.14 19.97 14.81
CA CYS A 172 -14.03 20.89 14.61
C CYS A 172 -13.44 21.31 15.96
N TYR A 173 -12.12 21.17 16.11
CA TYR A 173 -11.32 21.82 17.15
C TYR A 173 -10.46 22.90 16.52
N LEU A 174 -10.72 24.14 16.84
CA LEU A 174 -10.12 25.31 16.20
C LEU A 174 -9.38 26.16 17.24
N ALA A 175 -8.05 26.09 17.23
CA ALA A 175 -7.16 26.93 18.03
C ALA A 175 -6.65 28.15 17.25
N SER A 176 -5.66 28.88 17.82
CA SER A 176 -5.00 30.00 17.12
C SER A 176 -4.09 29.52 15.99
N ASP A 177 -3.42 28.38 16.17
CA ASP A 177 -2.28 27.94 15.39
C ASP A 177 -2.58 26.69 14.54
N PHE A 178 -3.72 26.04 14.81
CA PHE A 178 -4.13 24.83 14.10
C PHE A 178 -5.65 24.63 14.09
N MET A 179 -6.05 23.72 13.20
CA MET A 179 -7.40 23.20 13.09
C MET A 179 -7.35 21.67 13.00
N ALA A 180 -8.27 20.99 13.69
CA ALA A 180 -8.51 19.55 13.54
C ALA A 180 -9.99 19.30 13.21
N LEU A 181 -10.24 18.47 12.18
CA LEU A 181 -11.57 18.13 11.66
C LEU A 181 -11.77 16.63 11.64
N SER A 182 -12.95 16.16 12.02
CA SER A 182 -13.35 14.75 11.91
C SER A 182 -14.87 14.61 11.79
N PHE A 183 -15.32 13.55 11.13
CA PHE A 183 -16.73 13.13 11.17
C PHE A 183 -17.11 12.51 12.53
N GLN A 184 -16.14 12.32 13.43
CA GLN A 184 -16.38 11.75 14.75
C GLN A 184 -15.90 12.68 15.87
N LYS A 185 -16.85 13.13 16.69
CA LYS A 185 -16.53 13.96 17.88
C LYS A 185 -15.52 13.25 18.80
N LYS A 186 -15.61 11.92 18.95
CA LYS A 186 -14.71 11.15 19.81
C LYS A 186 -13.25 11.23 19.39
N LEU A 187 -12.97 11.27 18.10
CA LEU A 187 -11.62 11.46 17.60
C LEU A 187 -11.07 12.86 17.91
N ILE A 188 -11.91 13.89 17.84
CA ILE A 188 -11.50 15.25 18.27
C ILE A 188 -11.22 15.30 19.78
N GLU A 189 -11.98 14.57 20.60
CA GLU A 189 -11.66 14.42 22.04
C GLU A 189 -10.29 13.74 22.24
N ASN A 190 -9.98 12.70 21.45
CA ASN A 190 -8.68 12.03 21.50
C ASN A 190 -7.52 12.95 21.06
N VAL A 191 -7.76 13.83 20.07
CA VAL A 191 -6.79 14.88 19.67
C VAL A 191 -6.49 15.82 20.84
N ILE A 192 -7.53 16.31 21.52
CA ILE A 192 -7.37 17.18 22.70
C ILE A 192 -6.62 16.43 23.82
N ASP A 193 -6.91 15.14 24.00
CA ASP A 193 -6.23 14.30 24.98
C ASP A 193 -4.75 14.14 24.64
N ALA A 194 -4.39 13.85 23.39
CA ALA A 194 -3.02 13.74 22.94
C ALA A 194 -2.25 15.05 23.16
N TYR A 195 -2.83 16.16 22.75
CA TYR A 195 -2.23 17.50 22.87
C TYR A 195 -1.96 17.89 24.34
N LYS A 196 -2.94 17.63 25.24
CA LYS A 196 -2.80 18.01 26.65
C LYS A 196 -1.97 17.05 27.50
N SER A 197 -1.91 15.78 27.12
CA SER A 197 -1.22 14.74 27.90
C SER A 197 0.21 14.44 27.47
N GLY A 198 0.65 14.99 26.31
CA GLY A 198 1.94 14.66 25.71
C GLY A 198 2.02 13.19 25.27
N LYS A 199 0.91 12.57 24.87
CA LYS A 199 0.84 11.19 24.32
C LYS A 199 0.49 11.23 22.83
N SER A 200 1.30 11.97 22.10
CA SER A 200 1.15 12.21 20.68
C SER A 200 2.19 11.43 19.88
N LEU A 201 2.08 11.45 18.55
CA LEU A 201 3.13 10.93 17.67
C LEU A 201 4.43 11.74 17.75
N ALA A 202 4.38 12.99 18.17
CA ALA A 202 5.59 13.79 18.40
C ALA A 202 6.44 13.23 19.56
N ASP A 203 5.82 12.51 20.49
CA ASP A 203 6.47 11.88 21.65
C ASP A 203 6.83 10.42 21.41
N ASP A 204 6.37 9.81 20.31
CA ASP A 204 6.69 8.43 19.93
C ASP A 204 8.11 8.37 19.35
N SER A 205 9.04 7.77 20.08
CA SER A 205 10.46 7.68 19.68
C SER A 205 10.65 6.84 18.42
N THR A 206 9.80 5.84 18.15
CA THR A 206 9.87 5.01 16.95
C THR A 206 9.43 5.81 15.74
N PHE A 207 8.42 6.64 15.87
CA PHE A 207 7.95 7.53 14.81
C PHE A 207 8.91 8.70 14.55
N THR A 208 9.39 9.35 15.60
CA THR A 208 10.31 10.49 15.45
C THR A 208 11.66 10.09 14.87
N GLY A 209 12.09 8.85 15.08
CA GLY A 209 13.32 8.30 14.51
C GLY A 209 13.27 8.15 12.99
N ILE A 210 12.10 7.88 12.40
CA ILE A 210 11.95 7.75 10.94
C ILE A 210 11.67 9.07 10.24
N ARG A 211 11.13 10.05 10.99
CA ARG A 211 10.80 11.37 10.47
C ARG A 211 12.04 12.25 10.35
N ALA A 212 12.98 11.89 9.50
CA ALA A 212 14.09 12.79 9.17
C ALA A 212 13.58 13.96 8.31
N PRO A 213 14.14 15.19 8.49
CA PRO A 213 13.80 16.30 7.61
C PRO A 213 14.21 15.93 6.17
N LYS A 214 13.23 15.67 5.31
CA LYS A 214 13.45 15.28 3.93
C LYS A 214 13.39 16.48 3.00
N LYS A 215 14.30 16.47 2.01
CA LYS A 215 14.13 17.21 0.76
C LYS A 215 13.49 16.26 -0.26
N SER A 216 12.27 15.83 0.00
CA SER A 216 11.56 14.96 -0.94
C SER A 216 10.83 15.81 -1.98
N ALA A 217 10.95 15.42 -3.25
CA ALA A 217 10.10 15.89 -4.34
C ALA A 217 8.84 15.01 -4.45
N ALA A 218 8.38 14.46 -3.33
CA ALA A 218 7.18 13.65 -3.26
C ALA A 218 5.93 14.55 -3.15
N ALA A 219 4.85 14.19 -3.82
CA ALA A 219 3.56 14.87 -3.70
C ALA A 219 2.99 14.74 -2.28
N ALA A 220 3.23 13.59 -1.66
CA ALA A 220 2.85 13.31 -0.27
C ALA A 220 3.78 12.25 0.33
N THR A 221 3.79 12.17 1.67
CA THR A 221 4.44 11.09 2.43
C THR A 221 3.40 10.36 3.27
N ILE A 222 3.45 9.04 3.27
CA ILE A 222 2.55 8.18 4.05
C ILE A 222 3.39 7.41 5.06
N TYR A 223 3.05 7.53 6.33
CA TYR A 223 3.58 6.70 7.40
C TYR A 223 2.53 5.69 7.81
N THR A 224 2.87 4.43 7.88
CA THR A 224 1.94 3.38 8.30
C THR A 224 2.61 2.37 9.21
N ARG A 225 1.83 1.84 10.16
CA ARG A 225 2.19 0.66 10.94
C ARG A 225 1.02 -0.31 10.94
N MET A 226 1.32 -1.59 10.84
CA MET A 226 0.27 -2.61 10.97
C MET A 226 -0.11 -2.78 12.45
N GLN A 227 -1.37 -3.11 12.69
CA GLN A 227 -1.91 -3.31 14.03
C GLN A 227 -1.13 -4.40 14.79
N GLY A 228 -0.68 -4.09 16.00
CA GLY A 228 0.15 -5.00 16.81
C GLY A 228 1.65 -4.97 16.51
N MET A 229 2.12 -4.08 15.62
CA MET A 229 3.54 -3.89 15.29
C MET A 229 4.10 -2.61 15.87
N MET A 230 5.37 -2.63 16.27
CA MET A 230 6.04 -1.46 16.85
C MET A 230 6.71 -0.59 15.79
N GLY A 231 7.03 -1.16 14.62
CA GLY A 231 7.75 -0.47 13.54
C GLY A 231 6.82 0.32 12.60
N TRP A 232 7.34 1.43 12.09
CA TRP A 232 6.69 2.24 11.06
C TRP A 232 7.34 1.99 9.70
N THR A 233 6.54 2.04 8.66
CA THR A 233 6.99 2.09 7.26
C THR A 233 6.63 3.45 6.70
N GLU A 234 7.58 4.06 6.04
CA GLU A 234 7.42 5.33 5.36
C GLU A 234 7.35 5.11 3.85
N PHE A 235 6.44 5.80 3.18
CA PHE A 235 6.29 5.80 1.73
C PHE A 235 6.24 7.23 1.21
N ASP A 236 7.11 7.53 0.25
CA ASP A 236 7.01 8.72 -0.58
C ASP A 236 6.09 8.42 -1.78
N MET A 237 5.08 9.25 -1.95
CA MET A 237 4.08 9.14 -3.02
C MET A 237 4.44 10.07 -4.18
N LYS A 238 4.38 9.56 -5.40
CA LYS A 238 4.48 10.33 -6.65
C LYS A 238 3.36 9.94 -7.60
N MET A 239 2.89 10.88 -8.39
CA MET A 239 1.82 10.67 -9.35
C MET A 239 2.27 11.13 -10.73
N LYS A 240 1.95 10.38 -11.75
CA LYS A 240 2.23 10.76 -13.14
C LYS A 240 1.36 9.97 -14.12
N ASP A 241 0.61 10.66 -14.94
CA ASP A 241 -0.24 10.08 -16.00
C ASP A 241 -1.17 8.96 -15.46
N ASP A 242 -0.88 7.70 -15.81
CA ASP A 242 -1.64 6.52 -15.40
C ASP A 242 -1.11 5.86 -14.12
N PHE A 243 -0.08 6.43 -13.49
CA PHE A 243 0.67 5.77 -12.44
C PHE A 243 0.65 6.52 -11.13
N ILE A 244 0.49 5.78 -10.03
CA ILE A 244 0.71 6.23 -8.66
C ILE A 244 1.80 5.35 -8.06
N TYR A 245 2.90 5.98 -7.63
CA TYR A 245 4.07 5.32 -7.08
C TYR A 245 4.16 5.56 -5.58
N PHE A 246 4.49 4.50 -4.83
CA PHE A 246 4.85 4.57 -3.43
C PHE A 246 6.22 3.92 -3.27
N SER A 247 7.22 4.70 -2.91
CA SER A 247 8.58 4.23 -2.66
C SER A 247 8.87 4.32 -1.17
N GLY A 248 9.16 3.20 -0.53
CA GLY A 248 9.16 3.12 0.91
C GLY A 248 10.47 2.65 1.54
N ILE A 249 10.56 2.86 2.86
CA ILE A 249 11.60 2.33 3.73
C ILE A 249 10.90 1.75 4.96
N THR A 250 11.21 0.51 5.30
CA THR A 250 10.73 -0.12 6.53
C THR A 250 11.75 0.07 7.64
N HIS A 251 11.41 0.90 8.61
CA HIS A 251 12.18 1.12 9.83
C HIS A 251 11.77 0.09 10.89
N ASP A 252 12.02 -1.17 10.63
CA ASP A 252 11.66 -2.23 11.56
C ASP A 252 12.87 -2.59 12.45
N ALA A 253 12.70 -2.45 13.74
CA ALA A 253 13.60 -3.00 14.72
C ALA A 253 13.27 -4.49 14.92
N ASP A 254 13.97 -5.31 14.22
CA ASP A 254 14.29 -6.73 14.44
C ASP A 254 13.19 -7.79 14.71
N THR A 255 11.95 -7.49 15.05
CA THR A 255 11.06 -8.54 15.58
C THR A 255 9.61 -8.54 15.12
N CYS A 256 9.15 -7.52 14.40
CA CYS A 256 7.70 -7.31 14.31
C CYS A 256 7.03 -7.92 13.09
N PHE A 257 7.73 -8.08 11.97
CA PHE A 257 7.15 -8.58 10.73
C PHE A 257 7.72 -9.95 10.37
N ALA A 258 7.01 -11.02 10.66
CA ALA A 258 7.43 -12.36 10.27
C ALA A 258 7.75 -12.47 8.78
N PHE A 259 6.94 -11.81 7.90
CA PHE A 259 7.19 -11.75 6.46
C PHE A 259 8.46 -10.96 6.11
N ILE A 260 8.68 -9.79 6.70
CA ILE A 260 9.89 -8.97 6.47
C ILE A 260 11.14 -9.71 6.95
N ASN A 261 11.10 -10.33 8.12
CA ASN A 261 12.20 -11.15 8.63
C ASN A 261 12.48 -12.36 7.74
N GLN A 262 11.44 -12.98 7.21
CA GLN A 262 11.56 -14.07 6.27
C GLN A 262 12.20 -13.60 4.96
N LEU A 263 11.80 -12.42 4.42
CA LEU A 263 12.41 -11.84 3.22
C LEU A 263 13.90 -11.49 3.40
N ARG A 264 14.30 -10.96 4.56
CA ARG A 264 15.70 -10.65 4.86
C ARG A 264 16.62 -11.87 4.82
N GLN A 265 16.09 -13.06 5.05
CA GLN A 265 16.84 -14.33 5.02
C GLN A 265 16.92 -14.93 3.62
N GLN A 266 16.14 -14.41 2.67
CA GLN A 266 16.11 -14.90 1.29
C GLN A 266 17.06 -14.09 0.41
N GLN A 267 17.41 -14.66 -0.74
CA GLN A 267 18.23 -13.98 -1.74
C GLN A 267 17.37 -13.18 -2.73
N SER A 268 18.00 -12.21 -3.38
CA SER A 268 17.36 -11.52 -4.49
C SER A 268 17.30 -12.40 -5.74
N VAL A 269 16.24 -12.21 -6.52
CA VAL A 269 16.10 -12.76 -7.88
C VAL A 269 16.21 -11.64 -8.90
N LYS A 270 16.62 -11.98 -10.13
CA LYS A 270 16.75 -11.04 -11.24
C LYS A 270 15.75 -11.34 -12.34
N GLY A 271 15.38 -10.30 -13.11
CA GLY A 271 14.46 -10.38 -14.23
C GLY A 271 13.01 -10.63 -13.79
N PHE A 272 12.11 -10.57 -14.74
CA PHE A 272 10.67 -10.70 -14.50
C PHE A 272 10.14 -12.05 -15.00
N PRO A 273 9.11 -12.65 -14.33
CA PRO A 273 8.67 -14.02 -14.62
C PRO A 273 7.73 -14.13 -15.83
N GLY A 274 7.54 -13.09 -16.64
CA GLY A 274 6.55 -13.05 -17.71
C GLY A 274 6.66 -14.15 -18.77
N GLU A 275 7.85 -14.74 -18.96
CA GLU A 275 8.08 -15.85 -19.89
C GLU A 275 7.59 -17.21 -19.36
N VAL A 276 7.48 -17.35 -18.04
CA VAL A 276 7.03 -18.58 -17.38
C VAL A 276 5.58 -18.48 -16.89
N LEU A 277 4.88 -17.42 -17.21
CA LEU A 277 3.49 -17.17 -16.84
C LEU A 277 2.60 -17.14 -18.09
N PRO A 278 1.41 -17.74 -18.05
CA PRO A 278 0.46 -17.69 -19.16
C PRO A 278 -0.06 -16.25 -19.37
N SER A 279 -0.44 -15.91 -20.60
CA SER A 279 -0.96 -14.58 -20.96
C SER A 279 -2.25 -14.21 -20.21
N THR A 280 -3.00 -15.21 -19.75
CA THR A 280 -4.23 -15.08 -18.96
C THR A 280 -3.99 -14.95 -17.46
N ALA A 281 -2.71 -14.84 -17.02
CA ALA A 281 -2.37 -14.62 -15.61
C ALA A 281 -2.81 -13.20 -15.19
N PHE A 282 -3.60 -13.13 -14.13
CA PHE A 282 -4.08 -11.88 -13.55
C PHE A 282 -3.54 -11.63 -12.13
N TYR A 283 -2.91 -12.63 -11.53
CA TYR A 283 -2.15 -12.52 -10.30
C TYR A 283 -0.91 -13.39 -10.40
N PHE A 284 0.21 -12.87 -9.96
CA PHE A 284 1.35 -13.69 -9.62
C PHE A 284 2.14 -13.08 -8.46
N SER A 285 2.85 -13.92 -7.74
CA SER A 285 3.94 -13.50 -6.85
C SER A 285 5.19 -14.30 -7.19
N ARG A 286 6.36 -13.66 -7.09
CA ARG A 286 7.65 -14.31 -7.23
C ARG A 286 8.53 -13.97 -6.03
N GLN A 287 9.16 -14.99 -5.47
CA GLN A 287 10.02 -14.87 -4.31
C GLN A 287 11.34 -15.59 -4.56
N GLY A 288 12.45 -14.95 -4.17
CA GLY A 288 13.75 -15.60 -4.09
C GLY A 288 13.81 -16.53 -2.86
N ILE A 289 14.47 -17.66 -2.98
CA ILE A 289 14.55 -18.64 -1.92
C ILE A 289 16.01 -19.04 -1.73
N THR A 290 16.51 -18.87 -0.52
CA THR A 290 17.79 -19.40 -0.06
C THR A 290 17.57 -20.57 0.90
N ASP A 291 16.57 -20.40 1.79
CA ASP A 291 16.27 -21.37 2.84
C ASP A 291 14.81 -21.84 2.78
N TRP A 292 14.60 -23.01 2.22
CA TRP A 292 13.29 -23.68 2.17
C TRP A 292 12.73 -24.02 3.55
N VAL A 293 13.58 -24.28 4.55
CA VAL A 293 13.14 -24.60 5.92
C VAL A 293 12.46 -23.37 6.54
N SER A 294 13.09 -22.22 6.39
CA SER A 294 12.53 -20.95 6.88
C SER A 294 11.20 -20.64 6.19
N LEU A 295 11.11 -20.78 4.86
CA LEU A 295 9.90 -20.54 4.10
C LEU A 295 8.74 -21.46 4.53
N LEU A 296 8.97 -22.75 4.62
CA LEU A 296 7.95 -23.73 5.01
C LEU A 296 7.53 -23.56 6.48
N SER A 297 8.46 -23.17 7.35
CA SER A 297 8.14 -22.85 8.74
C SER A 297 7.23 -21.62 8.85
N TYR A 298 7.50 -20.60 8.04
CA TYR A 298 6.66 -19.41 7.95
C TYR A 298 5.24 -19.75 7.44
N GLY A 299 5.13 -20.52 6.36
CA GLY A 299 3.84 -20.98 5.84
C GLY A 299 3.02 -21.77 6.86
N ASN A 300 3.68 -22.63 7.65
CA ASN A 300 3.02 -23.36 8.74
C ASN A 300 2.51 -22.44 9.87
N ALA A 301 3.22 -21.37 10.19
CA ALA A 301 2.83 -20.41 11.23
C ALA A 301 1.67 -19.52 10.81
N GLN A 302 1.57 -19.20 9.51
CA GLN A 302 0.47 -18.43 8.92
C GLN A 302 -0.76 -19.29 8.62
N GLY A 303 -0.62 -20.60 8.61
CA GLY A 303 -1.66 -21.56 8.21
C GLY A 303 -2.94 -21.37 9.00
N GLN A 304 -3.96 -20.87 8.31
CA GLN A 304 -5.35 -20.94 8.72
C GLN A 304 -5.68 -22.39 9.07
N SER A 305 -6.53 -22.59 10.07
CA SER A 305 -6.97 -23.86 10.65
C SER A 305 -6.99 -25.02 9.63
N VAL A 306 -5.83 -25.62 9.40
CA VAL A 306 -5.74 -26.87 8.64
C VAL A 306 -6.46 -27.94 9.46
N PRO A 307 -7.38 -28.73 8.89
CA PRO A 307 -8.02 -29.84 9.58
C PRO A 307 -6.95 -30.68 10.27
N ALA A 308 -7.26 -31.23 11.44
CA ALA A 308 -6.29 -31.98 12.24
C ALA A 308 -5.53 -32.97 11.36
N ARG A 309 -4.25 -32.66 11.11
CA ARG A 309 -3.38 -33.44 10.21
C ARG A 309 -3.18 -34.84 10.79
N THR A 310 -3.49 -35.85 10.00
CA THR A 310 -3.14 -37.23 10.40
C THR A 310 -1.61 -37.38 10.44
N SER A 311 -1.11 -38.26 11.26
CA SER A 311 0.33 -38.55 11.33
C SER A 311 0.92 -38.98 9.96
N GLU A 312 0.11 -39.54 9.11
CA GLU A 312 0.45 -39.95 7.75
C GLU A 312 0.69 -38.77 6.83
N VAL A 313 -0.21 -37.78 6.81
CA VAL A 313 -0.04 -36.52 6.04
C VAL A 313 1.18 -35.74 6.53
N GLN A 314 1.42 -35.69 7.84
CA GLN A 314 2.62 -35.05 8.41
C GLN A 314 3.93 -35.71 7.95
N ASN A 315 3.97 -37.02 7.84
CA ASN A 315 5.15 -37.74 7.35
C ASN A 315 5.38 -37.46 5.85
N ARG A 316 4.30 -37.43 5.05
CA ARG A 316 4.38 -37.10 3.62
C ARG A 316 4.81 -35.65 3.40
N ASP A 317 4.33 -34.73 4.19
CA ASP A 317 4.79 -33.33 4.16
C ASP A 317 6.29 -33.20 4.43
N LYS A 318 6.85 -34.00 5.37
CA LYS A 318 8.29 -34.05 5.64
C LYS A 318 9.09 -34.61 4.46
N GLU A 319 8.62 -35.71 3.84
CA GLU A 319 9.24 -36.29 2.66
C GLU A 319 9.26 -35.31 1.49
N PHE A 320 8.14 -34.65 1.25
CA PHE A 320 8.04 -33.64 0.20
C PHE A 320 8.91 -32.41 0.48
N SER A 321 8.94 -31.94 1.72
CA SER A 321 9.82 -30.85 2.14
C SER A 321 11.28 -31.19 1.87
N ARG A 322 11.69 -32.42 2.18
CA ARG A 322 13.05 -32.92 1.87
C ARG A 322 13.31 -32.93 0.37
N TYR A 323 12.37 -33.47 -0.41
CA TYR A 323 12.44 -33.47 -1.87
C TYR A 323 12.62 -32.05 -2.45
N LEU A 324 11.88 -31.08 -1.97
CA LEU A 324 12.03 -29.68 -2.39
C LEU A 324 13.40 -29.10 -2.02
N MET A 325 13.88 -29.34 -0.80
CA MET A 325 15.20 -28.88 -0.36
C MET A 325 16.35 -29.45 -1.23
N GLU A 326 16.20 -30.69 -1.71
CA GLU A 326 17.23 -31.34 -2.52
C GLU A 326 17.17 -30.95 -4.00
N ASN A 327 16.01 -30.60 -4.55
CA ASN A 327 15.79 -30.46 -5.99
C ASN A 327 15.31 -29.11 -6.45
N ALA A 328 14.61 -28.36 -5.60
CA ALA A 328 14.11 -27.02 -5.98
C ALA A 328 15.25 -25.99 -6.00
N GLY A 329 15.18 -25.11 -6.98
CA GLY A 329 16.14 -24.04 -7.15
C GLY A 329 15.81 -22.81 -6.28
N GLN A 330 16.18 -21.66 -6.78
CA GLN A 330 16.28 -20.42 -6.00
C GLN A 330 15.07 -19.51 -6.12
N ASP A 331 14.01 -19.90 -6.83
CA ASP A 331 12.81 -19.09 -6.93
C ASP A 331 11.52 -19.90 -6.93
N LEU A 332 10.48 -19.28 -6.35
CA LEU A 332 9.11 -19.75 -6.35
C LEU A 332 8.25 -18.68 -7.01
N VAL A 333 7.45 -19.11 -7.99
CA VAL A 333 6.43 -18.28 -8.62
C VAL A 333 5.07 -18.91 -8.34
N ALA A 334 4.15 -18.12 -7.77
CA ALA A 334 2.77 -18.50 -7.58
C ALA A 334 1.88 -17.70 -8.53
N CYS A 335 0.93 -18.34 -9.20
CA CYS A 335 0.14 -17.74 -10.26
C CYS A 335 -1.33 -18.10 -10.14
N LEU A 336 -2.23 -17.11 -10.37
CA LEU A 336 -3.62 -17.30 -10.71
C LEU A 336 -3.85 -16.87 -12.16
N PHE A 337 -4.52 -17.70 -12.91
CA PHE A 337 -4.81 -17.43 -14.33
C PHE A 337 -6.21 -17.90 -14.74
N GLN A 338 -6.77 -17.28 -15.75
CA GLN A 338 -8.08 -17.62 -16.30
C GLN A 338 -7.94 -18.82 -17.24
N ARG A 339 -8.84 -19.80 -17.10
CA ARG A 339 -8.97 -20.90 -18.07
C ARG A 339 -9.83 -20.43 -19.24
N GLU A 340 -9.36 -20.60 -20.47
CA GLU A 340 -10.11 -20.18 -21.67
C GLU A 340 -11.38 -21.00 -21.93
N ASP A 341 -11.40 -22.26 -21.49
CA ASP A 341 -12.42 -23.25 -21.88
C ASP A 341 -13.63 -23.32 -20.96
N THR A 342 -13.62 -22.59 -19.86
CA THR A 342 -14.68 -22.70 -18.85
C THR A 342 -15.06 -21.36 -18.26
N LEU A 343 -16.36 -21.13 -18.09
CA LEU A 343 -16.91 -20.13 -17.17
C LEU A 343 -16.53 -20.45 -15.69
N GLN A 344 -15.75 -21.49 -15.46
CA GLN A 344 -15.29 -21.94 -14.15
C GLN A 344 -13.97 -21.26 -13.81
N GLY A 345 -14.03 -20.38 -12.89
CA GLY A 345 -13.04 -19.75 -12.02
C GLY A 345 -11.54 -19.80 -12.34
N ALA A 346 -10.79 -19.09 -11.57
CA ALA A 346 -9.34 -19.04 -11.63
C ALA A 346 -8.70 -20.42 -11.36
N ALA A 347 -7.59 -20.70 -12.04
CA ALA A 347 -6.71 -21.81 -11.74
C ALA A 347 -5.45 -21.32 -11.03
N ALA A 348 -4.97 -22.10 -10.07
CA ALA A 348 -3.76 -21.82 -9.30
C ALA A 348 -2.62 -22.77 -9.71
N VAL A 349 -1.43 -22.21 -9.97
CA VAL A 349 -0.21 -22.98 -10.23
C VAL A 349 0.96 -22.40 -9.44
N LEU A 350 1.74 -23.26 -8.80
CA LEU A 350 3.08 -22.96 -8.30
C LEU A 350 4.10 -23.43 -9.31
N SER A 351 5.12 -22.62 -9.55
CA SER A 351 6.23 -22.93 -10.46
C SER A 351 7.54 -22.69 -9.72
N LEU A 352 8.34 -23.73 -9.58
CA LEU A 352 9.63 -23.74 -8.90
C LEU A 352 10.74 -24.03 -9.91
N SER A 353 11.81 -23.26 -9.89
CA SER A 353 12.99 -23.60 -10.68
C SER A 353 13.59 -24.91 -10.16
N VAL A 354 14.23 -25.67 -11.05
CA VAL A 354 14.85 -26.97 -10.73
C VAL A 354 16.26 -27.00 -11.34
N ALA A 355 17.24 -27.44 -10.55
CA ALA A 355 18.63 -27.48 -11.00
C ALA A 355 18.87 -28.62 -12.01
N ASP A 356 18.34 -29.79 -11.76
CA ASP A 356 18.40 -30.98 -12.63
C ASP A 356 17.00 -31.59 -12.76
N VAL A 357 16.34 -31.34 -13.88
CA VAL A 357 14.98 -31.83 -14.15
C VAL A 357 14.92 -33.35 -14.20
N THR A 358 15.96 -33.98 -14.76
CA THR A 358 15.98 -35.46 -14.94
C THR A 358 16.05 -36.14 -13.59
N GLU A 359 16.93 -35.70 -12.71
CA GLU A 359 17.07 -36.25 -11.39
C GLU A 359 15.85 -35.94 -10.52
N ALA A 360 15.36 -34.71 -10.54
CA ALA A 360 14.17 -34.30 -9.82
C ALA A 360 12.92 -35.10 -10.23
N GLU A 361 12.73 -35.35 -11.55
CA GLU A 361 11.63 -36.17 -12.04
C GLU A 361 11.79 -37.64 -11.61
N ARG A 362 12.99 -38.17 -11.64
CA ARG A 362 13.30 -39.54 -11.17
C ARG A 362 12.94 -39.71 -9.69
N MET A 363 13.35 -38.76 -8.85
CA MET A 363 13.06 -38.77 -7.41
C MET A 363 11.55 -38.60 -7.15
N LEU A 364 10.88 -37.71 -7.87
CA LEU A 364 9.42 -37.51 -7.74
C LEU A 364 8.66 -38.80 -8.07
N ARG A 365 9.04 -39.50 -9.17
CA ARG A 365 8.45 -40.79 -9.55
C ARG A 365 8.65 -41.84 -8.46
N ALA A 366 9.81 -41.86 -7.82
CA ALA A 366 10.08 -42.77 -6.72
C ALA A 366 9.17 -42.54 -5.52
N LEU A 367 8.96 -41.27 -5.13
CA LEU A 367 8.03 -40.88 -4.07
C LEU A 367 6.57 -41.28 -4.38
N VAL A 368 6.10 -40.98 -5.61
CA VAL A 368 4.74 -41.32 -6.05
C VAL A 368 4.53 -42.84 -6.07
N ASN A 369 5.52 -43.62 -6.52
CA ASN A 369 5.44 -45.09 -6.57
C ASN A 369 5.45 -45.69 -5.17
N ALA A 370 6.29 -45.23 -4.26
CA ALA A 370 6.33 -45.68 -2.88
C ALA A 370 4.96 -45.50 -2.19
N ALA A 371 4.39 -44.32 -2.28
CA ALA A 371 3.08 -44.04 -1.71
C ALA A 371 1.94 -44.87 -2.36
N SER A 372 2.05 -45.17 -3.65
CA SER A 372 1.05 -46.01 -4.35
C SER A 372 1.11 -47.50 -3.90
N ALA A 373 2.29 -47.98 -3.55
CA ALA A 373 2.48 -49.31 -3.00
C ALA A 373 1.84 -49.46 -1.60
N ASP A 374 1.98 -48.46 -0.75
CA ASP A 374 1.38 -48.44 0.59
C ASP A 374 -0.16 -48.44 0.54
N GLU A 375 -0.76 -47.82 -0.45
CA GLU A 375 -2.21 -47.81 -0.65
C GLU A 375 -2.78 -49.03 -1.37
N GLY A 376 -1.94 -50.01 -1.74
CA GLY A 376 -2.36 -51.24 -2.43
C GLY A 376 -2.94 -51.02 -3.84
N ARG A 377 -2.71 -49.87 -4.46
CA ARG A 377 -3.20 -49.53 -5.81
C ARG A 377 -2.19 -49.95 -6.89
N LYS A 378 -2.67 -50.69 -7.89
CA LYS A 378 -1.84 -51.22 -8.99
C LYS A 378 -1.56 -50.25 -10.14
N ASN A 379 -2.23 -49.09 -10.23
CA ASN A 379 -2.05 -48.15 -11.33
C ASN A 379 -1.24 -46.93 -10.90
N PRO A 380 -0.20 -46.56 -11.67
CA PRO A 380 0.51 -45.32 -11.45
C PRO A 380 -0.45 -44.17 -11.59
N ARG A 381 -0.42 -43.21 -10.63
CA ARG A 381 -1.23 -41.99 -10.62
C ARG A 381 -0.65 -40.98 -11.62
N ILE A 382 -0.53 -41.36 -12.90
CA ILE A 382 0.05 -40.53 -13.97
C ILE A 382 -0.99 -40.32 -15.05
N THR A 383 -1.26 -39.06 -15.35
CA THR A 383 -2.00 -38.62 -16.52
C THR A 383 -1.06 -37.88 -17.47
N PHE A 384 -1.48 -37.59 -18.68
CA PHE A 384 -0.64 -36.91 -19.67
C PHE A 384 -1.33 -35.64 -20.19
N CYS A 385 -0.60 -34.55 -20.22
CA CYS A 385 -0.94 -33.38 -21.00
C CYS A 385 -0.32 -33.51 -22.39
N TYR A 386 -1.17 -33.50 -23.42
CA TYR A 386 -0.72 -33.53 -24.80
C TYR A 386 -0.70 -32.12 -25.39
N THR A 387 0.45 -31.74 -25.93
CA THR A 387 0.63 -30.54 -26.76
C THR A 387 0.89 -30.96 -28.22
N VAL A 388 1.07 -30.00 -29.11
CA VAL A 388 1.32 -30.30 -30.53
C VAL A 388 2.60 -31.13 -30.72
N ASN A 389 3.62 -30.88 -29.90
CA ASN A 389 4.97 -31.42 -30.11
C ASN A 389 5.36 -32.52 -29.10
N LYS A 390 4.72 -32.58 -27.93
CA LYS A 390 5.17 -33.44 -26.83
C LYS A 390 4.03 -33.81 -25.89
N ALA A 391 4.20 -34.94 -25.18
CA ALA A 391 3.35 -35.34 -24.06
C ALA A 391 4.11 -35.10 -22.75
N TYR A 392 3.48 -34.40 -21.85
CA TYR A 392 4.04 -34.11 -20.51
C TYR A 392 3.33 -34.96 -19.46
N PRO A 393 4.04 -35.75 -18.66
CA PRO A 393 3.43 -36.52 -17.59
C PRO A 393 2.99 -35.59 -16.45
N ILE A 394 1.81 -35.83 -15.93
CA ILE A 394 1.25 -35.19 -14.75
C ILE A 394 1.10 -36.25 -13.65
N TYR A 395 1.80 -36.05 -12.57
CA TYR A 395 1.86 -36.95 -11.42
C TYR A 395 0.86 -36.52 -10.37
N ARG A 396 -0.05 -37.41 -9.93
CA ARG A 396 -0.85 -37.14 -8.72
C ARG A 396 -0.02 -37.49 -7.50
N LEU A 397 0.27 -36.51 -6.68
CA LEU A 397 1.03 -36.68 -5.45
C LEU A 397 0.19 -37.38 -4.37
N PRO A 398 0.84 -38.05 -3.38
CA PRO A 398 0.18 -38.43 -2.15
C PRO A 398 -0.38 -37.21 -1.46
N GLN A 399 -1.42 -37.38 -0.64
CA GLN A 399 -2.02 -36.29 0.11
C GLN A 399 -0.99 -35.49 0.91
N THR A 400 -0.93 -34.19 0.68
CA THR A 400 0.04 -33.27 1.27
C THR A 400 -0.60 -31.88 1.45
N THR A 401 -0.16 -31.15 2.46
CA THR A 401 -0.57 -29.75 2.70
C THR A 401 0.41 -28.74 2.13
N LEU A 402 1.45 -29.18 1.44
CA LEU A 402 2.53 -28.31 0.95
C LEU A 402 2.05 -27.21 0.01
N PHE A 403 1.05 -27.48 -0.82
CA PHE A 403 0.51 -26.47 -1.71
C PHE A 403 -0.06 -25.28 -0.92
N GLU A 404 -0.81 -25.57 0.14
CA GLU A 404 -1.36 -24.54 1.04
C GLU A 404 -0.29 -23.78 1.81
N GLN A 405 0.78 -24.48 2.22
CA GLN A 405 1.90 -23.86 2.95
C GLN A 405 2.69 -22.87 2.08
N LEU A 406 2.67 -23.06 0.77
CA LEU A 406 3.40 -22.25 -0.20
C LEU A 406 2.52 -21.17 -0.88
N THR A 407 1.20 -21.20 -0.64
CA THR A 407 0.25 -20.23 -1.22
C THR A 407 -0.71 -19.69 -0.19
N SER A 408 -1.09 -18.43 -0.31
CA SER A 408 -2.11 -17.80 0.54
C SER A 408 -3.49 -17.68 -0.14
N PHE A 409 -3.59 -18.06 -1.40
CA PHE A 409 -4.76 -17.79 -2.26
C PHE A 409 -5.47 -19.05 -2.77
N ALA A 410 -4.95 -20.25 -2.46
CA ALA A 410 -5.59 -21.49 -2.88
C ALA A 410 -6.60 -21.99 -1.83
N GLU A 411 -7.66 -22.65 -2.32
CA GLU A 411 -8.53 -23.41 -1.43
C GLU A 411 -7.76 -24.55 -0.75
N PRO A 412 -8.03 -24.82 0.52
CA PRO A 412 -7.43 -25.94 1.21
C PRO A 412 -7.68 -27.26 0.47
N THR A 413 -6.63 -27.92 0.03
CA THR A 413 -6.70 -29.22 -0.64
C THR A 413 -5.54 -30.13 -0.25
N LEU A 414 -5.82 -31.39 -0.10
CA LEU A 414 -4.79 -32.41 0.08
C LEU A 414 -4.36 -33.06 -1.25
N ASP A 415 -5.12 -32.86 -2.31
CA ASP A 415 -4.79 -33.36 -3.64
C ASP A 415 -3.91 -32.35 -4.37
N VAL A 416 -2.71 -32.78 -4.73
CA VAL A 416 -1.73 -31.97 -5.46
C VAL A 416 -1.23 -32.75 -6.66
N TYR A 417 -1.11 -32.08 -7.79
CA TYR A 417 -0.57 -32.63 -9.04
C TYR A 417 0.74 -31.92 -9.39
N ALA A 418 1.66 -32.65 -9.99
CA ALA A 418 2.98 -32.15 -10.35
C ALA A 418 3.30 -32.47 -11.81
N ALA A 419 3.98 -31.53 -12.49
CA ALA A 419 4.52 -31.74 -13.84
C ALA A 419 5.84 -30.98 -13.99
N PHE A 420 6.65 -31.37 -14.97
CA PHE A 420 7.86 -30.65 -15.34
C PHE A 420 7.70 -29.98 -16.70
N TYR A 421 8.00 -28.69 -16.76
CA TYR A 421 7.98 -27.90 -17.99
C TYR A 421 9.04 -26.79 -17.95
N GLY A 422 9.80 -26.61 -19.04
CA GLY A 422 10.74 -25.48 -19.19
C GLY A 422 11.80 -25.38 -18.09
N GLY A 423 12.27 -26.49 -17.53
CA GLY A 423 13.26 -26.46 -16.43
C GLY A 423 12.64 -26.17 -15.06
N ARG A 424 11.33 -26.28 -14.93
CA ARG A 424 10.58 -25.97 -13.71
C ARG A 424 9.69 -27.12 -13.28
N LEU A 425 9.53 -27.29 -11.98
CA LEU A 425 8.51 -28.11 -11.34
C LEU A 425 7.24 -27.27 -11.18
N LEU A 426 6.15 -27.73 -11.75
CA LEU A 426 4.83 -27.12 -11.64
C LEU A 426 3.99 -27.93 -10.66
N LEU A 427 3.29 -27.26 -9.75
CA LEU A 427 2.34 -27.86 -8.80
C LEU A 427 0.98 -27.17 -8.92
N ALA A 428 -0.10 -27.96 -8.85
CA ALA A 428 -1.47 -27.40 -8.86
C ALA A 428 -2.43 -28.31 -8.07
N PRO A 429 -3.60 -27.77 -7.63
CA PRO A 429 -4.63 -28.58 -6.97
C PRO A 429 -5.35 -29.54 -7.91
N ASP A 430 -5.28 -29.33 -9.22
CA ASP A 430 -5.89 -30.24 -10.20
C ASP A 430 -5.03 -30.42 -11.46
N ALA A 431 -5.21 -31.55 -12.14
CA ALA A 431 -4.44 -31.92 -13.34
C ALA A 431 -4.79 -31.02 -14.55
N ASP A 432 -6.03 -30.56 -14.65
CA ASP A 432 -6.49 -29.75 -15.77
C ASP A 432 -5.88 -28.34 -15.69
N ALA A 433 -5.69 -27.78 -14.50
CA ALA A 433 -4.96 -26.53 -14.31
C ALA A 433 -3.54 -26.63 -14.87
N LEU A 434 -2.79 -27.71 -14.54
CA LEU A 434 -1.46 -27.94 -15.09
C LEU A 434 -1.49 -28.10 -16.61
N ALA A 435 -2.45 -28.85 -17.13
CA ALA A 435 -2.57 -29.07 -18.56
C ALA A 435 -2.85 -27.77 -19.33
N HIS A 436 -3.72 -26.89 -18.81
CA HIS A 436 -3.99 -25.58 -19.40
C HIS A 436 -2.77 -24.67 -19.36
N TYR A 437 -2.12 -24.59 -18.20
CA TYR A 437 -0.91 -23.80 -18.02
C TYR A 437 0.18 -24.22 -19.02
N ILE A 438 0.47 -25.52 -19.12
CA ILE A 438 1.48 -26.05 -20.05
C ILE A 438 1.12 -25.76 -21.50
N ARG A 439 -0.18 -25.94 -21.90
CA ARG A 439 -0.61 -25.67 -23.28
C ARG A 439 -0.44 -24.21 -23.69
N GLN A 440 -0.76 -23.27 -22.81
CA GLN A 440 -0.57 -21.84 -23.09
C GLN A 440 0.92 -21.50 -23.27
N LEU A 441 1.77 -21.97 -22.35
CA LEU A 441 3.22 -21.77 -22.49
C LEU A 441 3.80 -22.44 -23.74
N ASP A 442 3.35 -23.65 -24.11
CA ASP A 442 3.81 -24.37 -25.31
C ASP A 442 3.41 -23.69 -26.61
N LYS A 443 2.30 -22.96 -26.62
CA LYS A 443 1.86 -22.09 -27.73
C LYS A 443 2.59 -20.74 -27.78
N GLY A 444 3.37 -20.40 -26.75
CA GLY A 444 3.98 -19.07 -26.60
C GLY A 444 3.02 -17.98 -26.16
N GLU A 445 1.85 -18.35 -25.63
CA GLU A 445 0.86 -17.43 -25.05
C GLU A 445 1.30 -17.04 -23.63
N VAL A 446 2.33 -16.19 -23.54
CA VAL A 446 2.98 -15.80 -22.29
C VAL A 446 2.67 -14.35 -21.91
N LEU A 447 2.69 -14.07 -20.62
CA LEU A 447 2.37 -12.75 -20.06
C LEU A 447 3.35 -11.66 -20.55
N ASN A 448 4.59 -12.03 -20.83
CA ASN A 448 5.61 -11.11 -21.35
C ASN A 448 5.21 -10.46 -22.69
N GLY A 449 4.27 -11.05 -23.43
CA GLY A 449 3.71 -10.45 -24.65
C GLY A 449 2.67 -9.35 -24.41
N ALA A 450 2.17 -9.19 -23.19
CA ALA A 450 1.14 -8.22 -22.86
C ALA A 450 1.73 -6.82 -22.60
N MET A 451 1.32 -5.82 -23.37
CA MET A 451 1.83 -4.44 -23.25
C MET A 451 1.56 -3.85 -21.85
N ALA A 452 0.39 -4.13 -21.27
CA ALA A 452 0.05 -3.66 -19.93
C ALA A 452 1.03 -4.17 -18.87
N TYR A 453 1.46 -5.43 -18.99
CA TYR A 453 2.48 -6.02 -18.14
C TYR A 453 3.85 -5.36 -18.34
N GLN A 454 4.32 -5.26 -19.58
CA GLN A 454 5.63 -4.65 -19.89
C GLN A 454 5.72 -3.22 -19.35
N THR A 455 4.72 -2.39 -19.64
CA THR A 455 4.68 -1.00 -19.17
C THR A 455 4.72 -0.90 -17.64
N GLY A 456 4.10 -1.84 -16.92
CA GLY A 456 4.18 -1.90 -15.45
C GLY A 456 5.59 -2.29 -14.96
N MET A 457 6.24 -3.25 -15.64
CA MET A 457 7.59 -3.72 -15.28
C MET A 457 8.65 -2.65 -15.49
N ASP A 458 8.51 -1.76 -16.48
CA ASP A 458 9.46 -0.67 -16.76
C ASP A 458 9.66 0.29 -15.57
N HIS A 459 8.75 0.26 -14.61
CA HIS A 459 8.78 1.11 -13.40
C HIS A 459 9.32 0.39 -12.16
N LEU A 460 9.78 -0.86 -12.29
CA LEU A 460 10.25 -1.68 -11.19
C LEU A 460 11.74 -2.02 -11.33
N SER A 461 12.36 -2.38 -10.21
CA SER A 461 13.75 -2.82 -10.20
C SER A 461 13.88 -4.23 -10.80
N ASP A 462 14.93 -4.47 -11.59
CA ASP A 462 15.26 -5.79 -12.14
C ASP A 462 15.74 -6.79 -11.06
N SER A 463 16.10 -6.32 -9.87
CA SER A 463 16.56 -7.16 -8.75
C SER A 463 15.71 -6.92 -7.51
N TYR A 464 15.13 -7.99 -6.96
CA TYR A 464 14.21 -7.93 -5.82
C TYR A 464 14.19 -9.26 -5.06
N HIS A 465 13.69 -9.25 -3.82
CA HIS A 465 13.51 -10.44 -2.97
C HIS A 465 12.09 -11.01 -3.10
N PHE A 466 11.12 -10.13 -3.31
CA PHE A 466 9.72 -10.48 -3.54
C PHE A 466 9.10 -9.51 -4.55
N MET A 467 8.22 -10.04 -5.38
CA MET A 467 7.41 -9.27 -6.32
C MET A 467 6.02 -9.86 -6.41
N LEU A 468 5.03 -8.99 -6.59
CA LEU A 468 3.63 -9.35 -6.80
C LEU A 468 3.04 -8.45 -7.89
N MET A 469 2.22 -9.02 -8.75
CA MET A 469 1.30 -8.31 -9.65
C MET A 469 -0.12 -8.80 -9.39
N ALA A 470 -1.08 -7.88 -9.39
CA ALA A 470 -2.50 -8.18 -9.22
C ALA A 470 -3.36 -7.28 -10.11
N ASP A 471 -4.09 -7.88 -11.04
CA ASP A 471 -5.12 -7.18 -11.81
C ASP A 471 -6.42 -7.21 -11.00
N PHE A 472 -6.79 -6.09 -10.43
CA PHE A 472 -7.93 -6.01 -9.51
C PHE A 472 -9.27 -6.29 -10.17
N ASP A 473 -9.46 -5.96 -11.45
CA ASP A 473 -10.69 -6.28 -12.16
C ASP A 473 -10.95 -7.78 -12.18
N HIS A 474 -9.96 -8.56 -12.62
CA HIS A 474 -10.05 -10.02 -12.61
C HIS A 474 -10.15 -10.60 -11.21
N ILE A 475 -9.45 -10.02 -10.23
CA ILE A 475 -9.48 -10.49 -8.84
C ILE A 475 -10.86 -10.33 -8.22
N PHE A 476 -11.50 -9.17 -8.38
CA PHE A 476 -12.82 -8.91 -7.79
C PHE A 476 -13.95 -9.72 -8.43
N GLN A 477 -13.73 -10.27 -9.63
CA GLN A 477 -14.66 -11.19 -10.30
C GLN A 477 -14.54 -12.63 -9.76
N GLN A 478 -13.52 -12.94 -8.96
CA GLN A 478 -13.30 -14.28 -8.42
C GLN A 478 -14.19 -14.56 -7.20
N SER A 479 -14.32 -15.86 -6.87
CA SER A 479 -15.02 -16.28 -5.65
C SER A 479 -14.31 -15.77 -4.38
N GLU A 480 -15.05 -15.64 -3.27
CA GLU A 480 -14.51 -15.20 -1.97
C GLU A 480 -13.26 -15.99 -1.53
N ASN A 481 -13.14 -17.26 -1.92
CA ASN A 481 -12.01 -18.09 -1.57
C ASN A 481 -10.69 -17.64 -2.21
N HIS A 482 -10.74 -17.06 -3.41
CA HIS A 482 -9.57 -16.55 -4.13
C HIS A 482 -9.19 -15.11 -3.77
N VAL A 483 -10.06 -14.39 -3.05
CA VAL A 483 -9.81 -12.99 -2.66
C VAL A 483 -9.43 -12.82 -1.19
N ARG A 484 -9.32 -13.91 -0.42
CA ARG A 484 -8.97 -13.86 1.02
C ARG A 484 -7.66 -13.15 1.34
N PHE A 485 -6.72 -13.10 0.39
CA PHE A 485 -5.45 -12.40 0.54
C PHE A 485 -5.54 -10.91 0.23
N VAL A 486 -6.67 -10.43 -0.32
CA VAL A 486 -6.87 -9.02 -0.64
C VAL A 486 -7.34 -8.30 0.62
N PRO A 487 -6.66 -7.22 1.07
CA PRO A 487 -7.11 -6.45 2.22
C PRO A 487 -8.52 -5.89 2.01
N ASP A 488 -9.34 -5.90 3.06
CA ASP A 488 -10.74 -5.43 3.06
C ASP A 488 -10.90 -4.02 2.50
N PHE A 489 -9.90 -3.17 2.66
CA PHE A 489 -9.90 -1.82 2.10
C PHE A 489 -10.11 -1.83 0.57
N PHE A 490 -9.40 -2.70 -0.16
CA PHE A 490 -9.56 -2.80 -1.61
C PHE A 490 -10.91 -3.39 -1.99
N LEU A 491 -11.40 -4.37 -1.25
CA LEU A 491 -12.70 -5.00 -1.50
C LEU A 491 -13.86 -4.01 -1.30
N ARG A 492 -13.78 -3.15 -0.28
CA ARG A 492 -14.81 -2.13 -0.02
C ARG A 492 -14.82 -1.01 -1.07
N ASN A 493 -13.70 -0.77 -1.72
CA ASN A 493 -13.55 0.24 -2.76
C ASN A 493 -13.34 -0.42 -4.13
N ALA A 494 -13.93 -1.59 -4.35
CA ALA A 494 -13.75 -2.38 -5.57
C ALA A 494 -14.13 -1.60 -6.84
N ASP A 495 -15.19 -0.79 -6.80
CA ASP A 495 -15.62 0.05 -7.92
C ASP A 495 -14.54 1.05 -8.39
N PHE A 496 -13.66 1.46 -7.49
CA PHE A 496 -12.52 2.30 -7.84
C PHE A 496 -11.32 1.45 -8.27
N PHE A 497 -10.94 0.45 -7.47
CA PHE A 497 -9.71 -0.30 -7.70
C PHE A 497 -9.79 -1.29 -8.87
N CYS A 498 -10.98 -1.71 -9.33
CA CYS A 498 -11.11 -2.56 -10.51
C CYS A 498 -10.46 -1.97 -11.77
N HIS A 499 -10.31 -0.65 -11.83
CA HIS A 499 -9.62 0.04 -12.91
C HIS A 499 -8.09 0.01 -12.80
N PHE A 500 -7.53 -0.67 -11.80
CA PHE A 500 -6.08 -0.65 -11.56
C PHE A 500 -5.45 -2.04 -11.61
N THR A 501 -4.19 -2.05 -12.03
CA THR A 501 -3.26 -3.15 -11.80
C THR A 501 -2.27 -2.72 -10.72
N LEU A 502 -2.14 -3.54 -9.69
CA LEU A 502 -1.21 -3.35 -8.59
C LEU A 502 0.09 -4.11 -8.88
N PHE A 503 1.22 -3.45 -8.66
CA PHE A 503 2.54 -4.06 -8.60
C PHE A 503 3.16 -3.75 -7.24
N VAL A 504 3.71 -4.77 -6.59
CA VAL A 504 4.42 -4.64 -5.31
C VAL A 504 5.77 -5.30 -5.44
N GLN A 505 6.81 -4.63 -4.97
CA GLN A 505 8.16 -5.17 -4.98
C GLN A 505 8.85 -4.86 -3.65
N PHE A 506 9.56 -5.84 -3.12
CA PHE A 506 10.42 -5.68 -1.94
C PHE A 506 11.87 -5.99 -2.31
N ALA A 507 12.74 -5.03 -2.06
CA ALA A 507 14.19 -5.22 -2.10
C ALA A 507 14.75 -5.15 -0.68
N CYS A 508 15.78 -5.92 -0.38
CA CYS A 508 16.46 -5.89 0.91
C CYS A 508 17.94 -5.55 0.69
N ALA A 509 18.44 -4.59 1.44
CA ALA A 509 19.85 -4.21 1.46
C ALA A 509 20.25 -3.78 2.87
N ASP A 510 21.39 -4.28 3.36
CA ASP A 510 21.93 -3.95 4.69
C ASP A 510 20.93 -4.12 5.84
N GLY A 511 20.05 -5.12 5.76
CA GLY A 511 19.01 -5.38 6.75
C GLY A 511 17.78 -4.48 6.66
N VAL A 512 17.78 -3.51 5.75
CA VAL A 512 16.64 -2.62 5.49
C VAL A 512 15.82 -3.17 4.33
N VAL A 513 14.49 -3.10 4.45
CA VAL A 513 13.56 -3.49 3.39
C VAL A 513 12.97 -2.25 2.73
N TYR A 514 13.02 -2.23 1.42
CA TYR A 514 12.54 -1.16 0.56
C TYR A 514 11.30 -1.65 -0.20
N PRO A 515 10.09 -1.39 0.29
CA PRO A 515 8.86 -1.65 -0.45
C PRO A 515 8.66 -0.60 -1.55
N ASN A 516 8.36 -1.05 -2.76
CA ASN A 516 7.90 -0.22 -3.86
C ASN A 516 6.53 -0.72 -4.30
N ILE A 517 5.56 0.18 -4.40
CA ILE A 517 4.19 -0.13 -4.82
C ILE A 517 3.87 0.77 -6.01
N VAL A 518 3.33 0.19 -7.06
CA VAL A 518 2.88 0.91 -8.25
C VAL A 518 1.43 0.52 -8.52
N LEU A 519 0.55 1.52 -8.55
CA LEU A 519 -0.81 1.38 -9.05
C LEU A 519 -0.84 1.95 -10.47
N LYS A 520 -1.16 1.09 -11.43
CA LYS A 520 -1.32 1.48 -12.83
C LYS A 520 -2.80 1.52 -13.19
N TYR A 521 -3.29 2.67 -13.63
CA TYR A 521 -4.64 2.82 -14.15
C TYR A 521 -4.75 2.16 -15.54
N LYS A 522 -5.83 1.44 -15.77
CA LYS A 522 -6.15 0.85 -17.07
C LYS A 522 -7.01 1.87 -17.84
N SER A 523 -6.38 2.66 -18.72
CA SER A 523 -7.12 3.48 -19.68
C SER A 523 -7.81 2.56 -20.69
N GLU A 524 -9.11 2.70 -20.85
CA GLU A 524 -9.90 2.01 -21.87
C GLU A 524 -9.38 2.22 -23.29
#